data_1c71356fede112d1a8b408adfacb4ee3
#
_entry.id   1c71356fede112d1a8b408adfacb4ee3
#
_cell.length_a   1.000
_cell.length_b   1.000
_cell.length_c   1.000
_cell.angle_alpha   90.00
_cell.angle_beta   90.00
_cell.angle_gamma   90.00
#
_symmetry.space_group_name_H-M   'P 1'
#
loop_
_entity.id
_entity.type
_entity.pdbx_description
1 polymer ?
#
loop_
_entity_poly.entity_id
_entity_poly.type
_entity_poly.pdbx_seq_one_letter_code
_entity_poly.pdbx_strand_id
1 'polypeptide(L)'
;MSGKSDQRNPGIPLDLDWVDAVQVNRSAVERRCSSLTKRRSIKKEWQAAWLLKAIRCMDLTTLSSDDTPDRVRRLCSKALRPLKQELTNDLGITSLNLTVGAVCVYHALVETAAKALKLSLIHI
;
A
#
# COMPACT_ATOMS: atom_id res chain seq x y z
N MET A 1 6.85 -25.13 21.68
CA MET A 1 6.81 -23.80 21.05
C MET A 1 5.78 -23.85 19.92
N SER A 2 4.57 -23.40 20.19
CA SER A 2 3.46 -23.41 19.21
C SER A 2 3.65 -22.24 18.25
N GLY A 3 4.02 -22.54 17.00
CA GLY A 3 4.04 -21.53 15.93
C GLY A 3 2.62 -21.03 15.70
N LYS A 4 2.37 -19.75 15.95
CA LYS A 4 1.19 -19.09 15.42
C LYS A 4 1.29 -19.18 13.90
N SER A 5 0.47 -20.03 13.30
CA SER A 5 0.26 -19.97 11.85
C SER A 5 -0.36 -18.60 11.56
N ASP A 6 0.29 -17.82 10.68
CA ASP A 6 -0.33 -16.62 10.13
C ASP A 6 -1.67 -17.04 9.53
N GLN A 7 -2.76 -16.66 10.20
CA GLN A 7 -4.11 -16.92 9.68
C GLN A 7 -4.31 -16.08 8.43
N ARG A 8 -4.12 -16.70 7.28
CA ARG A 8 -4.60 -16.14 6.02
C ARG A 8 -6.12 -16.13 6.05
N ASN A 9 -6.73 -15.13 5.42
CA ASN A 9 -8.17 -15.17 5.16
C ASN A 9 -8.53 -16.51 4.52
N PRO A 10 -9.50 -17.25 5.07
CA PRO A 10 -9.81 -18.61 4.62
C PRO A 10 -10.31 -18.67 3.17
N GLY A 11 -10.58 -17.51 2.56
CA GLY A 11 -11.24 -17.45 1.26
C GLY A 11 -12.71 -17.84 1.36
N ILE A 12 -13.41 -17.67 0.27
CA ILE A 12 -14.79 -18.16 0.07
C ILE A 12 -14.83 -18.98 -1.20
N PRO A 13 -15.66 -20.04 -1.28
CA PRO A 13 -15.90 -20.76 -2.52
C PRO A 13 -16.38 -19.81 -3.61
N LEU A 14 -16.04 -20.10 -4.86
CA LEU A 14 -16.59 -19.37 -6.01
C LEU A 14 -18.10 -19.59 -6.07
N ASP A 15 -18.84 -18.50 -6.03
CA ASP A 15 -20.31 -18.47 -6.17
C ASP A 15 -20.65 -17.69 -7.44
N LEU A 16 -21.00 -18.41 -8.49
CA LEU A 16 -21.35 -17.80 -9.78
C LEU A 16 -22.69 -17.09 -9.71
N ASP A 17 -23.64 -17.60 -8.95
CA ASP A 17 -24.95 -16.96 -8.80
C ASP A 17 -24.82 -15.58 -8.16
N TRP A 18 -23.92 -15.45 -7.18
CA TRP A 18 -23.59 -14.16 -6.59
C TRP A 18 -22.96 -13.21 -7.61
N VAL A 19 -22.07 -13.71 -8.47
CA VAL A 19 -21.44 -12.90 -9.53
C VAL A 19 -22.46 -12.44 -10.56
N ASP A 20 -23.34 -13.35 -11.00
CA ASP A 20 -24.36 -13.06 -12.01
C ASP A 20 -25.50 -12.16 -11.48
N ALA A 21 -25.75 -12.18 -10.17
CA ALA A 21 -26.71 -11.28 -9.53
C ALA A 21 -26.22 -9.82 -9.43
N VAL A 22 -24.92 -9.55 -9.65
CA VAL A 22 -24.38 -8.19 -9.59
C VAL A 22 -24.89 -7.35 -10.76
N GLN A 23 -25.72 -6.35 -10.46
CA GLN A 23 -26.22 -5.39 -11.44
C GLN A 23 -25.58 -4.02 -11.22
N VAL A 24 -25.00 -3.46 -12.28
CA VAL A 24 -24.39 -2.13 -12.25
C VAL A 24 -25.24 -1.15 -13.05
N ASN A 25 -25.81 -0.17 -12.35
CA ASN A 25 -26.45 0.96 -13.02
C ASN A 25 -25.40 1.97 -13.48
N ARG A 26 -25.00 1.88 -14.76
CA ARG A 26 -23.96 2.69 -15.36
C ARG A 26 -24.24 4.19 -15.20
N SER A 27 -25.44 4.66 -15.48
CA SER A 27 -25.79 6.08 -15.39
C SER A 27 -25.72 6.62 -13.96
N ALA A 28 -26.05 5.81 -12.96
CA ALA A 28 -25.89 6.16 -11.55
C ALA A 28 -24.40 6.28 -11.16
N VAL A 29 -23.57 5.34 -11.64
CA VAL A 29 -22.12 5.35 -11.40
C VAL A 29 -21.48 6.59 -12.04
N GLU A 30 -21.78 6.88 -13.31
CA GLU A 30 -21.25 8.04 -14.05
C GLU A 30 -21.64 9.36 -13.36
N ARG A 31 -22.90 9.52 -12.93
CA ARG A 31 -23.34 10.69 -12.15
C ARG A 31 -22.57 10.83 -10.84
N ARG A 32 -22.36 9.72 -10.12
CA ARG A 32 -21.59 9.73 -8.88
C ARG A 32 -20.14 10.14 -9.12
N CYS A 33 -19.48 9.59 -10.13
CA CYS A 33 -18.11 9.96 -10.51
C CYS A 33 -18.02 11.46 -10.85
N SER A 34 -18.93 11.97 -11.69
CA SER A 34 -18.99 13.39 -12.04
C SER A 34 -19.22 14.29 -10.81
N SER A 35 -20.02 13.85 -9.85
CA SER A 35 -20.26 14.62 -8.64
C SER A 35 -19.06 14.62 -7.69
N LEU A 36 -18.30 13.53 -7.61
CA LEU A 36 -17.11 13.43 -6.77
C LEU A 36 -16.01 14.39 -7.18
N THR A 37 -15.77 14.54 -8.48
CA THR A 37 -14.76 15.46 -9.01
C THR A 37 -15.09 16.93 -8.77
N LYS A 38 -16.37 17.26 -8.60
CA LYS A 38 -16.87 18.63 -8.35
C LYS A 38 -17.00 18.96 -6.85
N ARG A 39 -16.79 17.98 -5.98
CA ARG A 39 -16.90 18.20 -4.53
C ARG A 39 -15.75 19.08 -4.05
N ARG A 40 -16.03 19.83 -2.97
CA ARG A 40 -15.04 20.66 -2.29
C ARG A 40 -13.87 19.79 -1.84
N SER A 41 -12.64 20.18 -2.23
CA SER A 41 -11.43 19.48 -1.80
C SER A 41 -11.22 19.62 -0.28
N ILE A 42 -10.67 18.56 0.32
CA ILE A 42 -10.21 18.57 1.71
C ILE A 42 -8.96 19.43 1.79
N LYS A 43 -8.81 20.23 2.87
CA LYS A 43 -7.71 21.19 3.03
C LYS A 43 -7.03 21.04 4.38
N LYS A 44 -5.85 21.67 4.52
CA LYS A 44 -5.05 21.77 5.74
C LYS A 44 -4.75 20.39 6.36
N GLU A 45 -4.89 20.28 7.69
CA GLU A 45 -4.61 19.08 8.46
C GLU A 45 -5.37 17.84 7.97
N TRP A 46 -6.60 17.99 7.53
CA TRP A 46 -7.36 16.90 6.95
C TRP A 46 -6.80 16.41 5.61
N GLN A 47 -6.27 17.33 4.79
CA GLN A 47 -5.60 16.98 3.56
C GLN A 47 -4.30 16.22 3.87
N ALA A 48 -3.52 16.67 4.85
CA ALA A 48 -2.31 15.98 5.30
C ALA A 48 -2.62 14.57 5.79
N ALA A 49 -3.66 14.40 6.62
CA ALA A 49 -4.10 13.10 7.13
C ALA A 49 -4.48 12.13 5.98
N TRP A 50 -5.20 12.61 4.96
CA TRP A 50 -5.56 11.81 3.80
C TRP A 50 -4.35 11.45 2.93
N LEU A 51 -3.38 12.35 2.77
CA LEU A 51 -2.14 12.05 2.06
C LEU A 51 -1.31 10.99 2.79
N LEU A 52 -1.21 11.07 4.12
CA LEU A 52 -0.57 10.04 4.93
C LEU A 52 -1.29 8.68 4.81
N LYS A 53 -2.62 8.70 4.80
CA LYS A 53 -3.42 7.49 4.55
C LYS A 53 -3.17 6.92 3.17
N ALA A 54 -3.09 7.76 2.14
CA ALA A 54 -2.80 7.34 0.77
C ALA A 54 -1.41 6.66 0.68
N ILE A 55 -0.38 7.19 1.35
CA ILE A 55 0.94 6.56 1.41
C ILE A 55 0.85 5.11 1.92
N ARG A 56 0.06 4.85 2.96
CA ARG A 56 -0.13 3.50 3.51
C ARG A 56 -0.88 2.55 2.57
N CYS A 57 -1.55 3.08 1.56
CA CYS A 57 -2.29 2.31 0.56
C CYS A 57 -1.53 2.17 -0.77
N MET A 58 -0.33 2.73 -0.88
CA MET A 58 0.47 2.63 -2.10
C MET A 58 1.24 1.32 -2.17
N ASP A 59 1.33 0.77 -3.39
CA ASP A 59 2.27 -0.29 -3.73
C ASP A 59 3.42 0.30 -4.54
N LEU A 60 4.65 0.14 -4.04
CA LEU A 60 5.82 0.52 -4.81
C LEU A 60 6.21 -0.62 -5.74
N THR A 61 6.13 -0.38 -7.03
CA THR A 61 6.32 -1.40 -8.06
C THR A 61 7.57 -1.11 -8.89
N THR A 62 8.36 -2.17 -9.15
CA THR A 62 9.35 -2.19 -10.21
C THR A 62 9.26 -3.52 -10.96
N LEU A 63 9.01 -3.45 -12.25
CA LEU A 63 8.86 -4.60 -13.16
C LEU A 63 9.66 -4.35 -14.44
N SER A 64 10.86 -3.81 -14.30
CA SER A 64 11.76 -3.58 -15.41
C SER A 64 12.64 -4.81 -15.65
N SER A 65 12.88 -5.14 -16.91
CA SER A 65 13.73 -6.29 -17.27
C SER A 65 15.20 -6.13 -16.83
N ASP A 66 15.62 -4.90 -16.53
CA ASP A 66 16.95 -4.55 -16.03
C ASP A 66 17.02 -4.36 -14.52
N ASP A 67 15.99 -4.79 -13.78
CA ASP A 67 15.98 -4.69 -12.34
C ASP A 67 17.10 -5.54 -11.70
N THR A 68 17.80 -4.92 -10.76
CA THR A 68 18.87 -5.53 -9.99
C THR A 68 18.47 -5.69 -8.52
N PRO A 69 19.10 -6.63 -7.78
CA PRO A 69 18.91 -6.76 -6.34
C PRO A 69 19.10 -5.44 -5.57
N ASP A 70 20.06 -4.60 -5.98
CA ASP A 70 20.31 -3.32 -5.32
C ASP A 70 19.22 -2.28 -5.59
N ARG A 71 18.66 -2.27 -6.79
CA ARG A 71 17.50 -1.44 -7.12
C ARG A 71 16.30 -1.82 -6.24
N VAL A 72 16.05 -3.12 -6.07
CA VAL A 72 14.98 -3.63 -5.20
C VAL A 72 15.23 -3.30 -3.73
N ARG A 73 16.47 -3.44 -3.22
CA ARG A 73 16.79 -3.02 -1.84
C ARG A 73 16.52 -1.54 -1.60
N ARG A 74 16.86 -0.67 -2.57
CA ARG A 74 16.57 0.77 -2.49
C ARG A 74 15.06 1.03 -2.51
N LEU A 75 14.30 0.30 -3.33
CA LEU A 75 12.83 0.38 -3.35
C LEU A 75 12.24 0.00 -2.00
N CYS A 76 12.69 -1.10 -1.40
CA CYS A 76 12.29 -1.54 -0.07
C CYS A 76 12.61 -0.50 1.02
N SER A 77 13.78 0.13 0.95
CA SER A 77 14.15 1.21 1.88
C SER A 77 13.21 2.41 1.77
N LYS A 78 12.79 2.77 0.55
CA LYS A 78 11.77 3.82 0.34
C LYS A 78 10.39 3.39 0.86
N ALA A 79 10.04 2.12 0.69
CA ALA A 79 8.78 1.58 1.17
C ALA A 79 8.66 1.66 2.70
N LEU A 80 9.75 1.38 3.40
CA LEU A 80 9.83 1.42 4.86
C LEU A 80 9.94 2.84 5.42
N ARG A 81 10.50 3.78 4.66
CA ARG A 81 10.67 5.19 5.05
C ARG A 81 10.25 6.10 3.90
N PRO A 82 8.94 6.19 3.63
CA PRO A 82 8.43 6.96 2.48
C PRO A 82 8.58 8.47 2.65
N LEU A 83 8.74 8.94 3.89
CA LEU A 83 8.95 10.36 4.22
C LEU A 83 10.34 10.57 4.85
N LYS A 84 10.85 11.79 4.68
CA LYS A 84 12.07 12.23 5.39
C LYS A 84 11.78 12.32 6.89
N GLN A 85 12.80 11.98 7.71
CA GLN A 85 12.70 12.02 9.17
C GLN A 85 12.34 13.42 9.70
N GLU A 86 12.91 14.46 9.09
CA GLU A 86 12.59 15.85 9.44
C GLU A 86 11.10 16.11 9.34
N LEU A 87 10.49 15.74 8.22
CA LEU A 87 9.04 15.93 8.00
C LEU A 87 8.19 15.13 8.99
N THR A 88 8.58 13.90 9.32
CA THR A 88 7.85 13.10 10.31
C THR A 88 7.93 13.67 11.70
N ASN A 89 9.07 14.29 12.04
CA ASN A 89 9.25 15.00 13.32
C ASN A 89 8.39 16.27 13.36
N ASP A 90 8.44 17.10 12.31
CA ASP A 90 7.69 18.35 12.21
C ASP A 90 6.17 18.13 12.29
N LEU A 91 5.71 17.03 11.71
CA LEU A 91 4.29 16.63 11.76
C LEU A 91 3.91 15.91 13.07
N GLY A 92 4.86 15.58 13.93
CA GLY A 92 4.61 14.85 15.17
C GLY A 92 4.11 13.42 14.97
N ILE A 93 4.42 12.80 13.81
CA ILE A 93 3.90 11.48 13.42
C ILE A 93 4.93 10.35 13.48
N THR A 94 6.07 10.57 14.11
CA THR A 94 7.16 9.58 14.21
C THR A 94 6.68 8.26 14.81
N SER A 95 5.78 8.31 15.79
CA SER A 95 5.20 7.13 16.44
C SER A 95 4.30 6.28 15.53
N LEU A 96 3.85 6.82 14.39
CA LEU A 96 3.00 6.08 13.45
C LEU A 96 3.78 5.02 12.65
N ASN A 97 5.12 5.06 12.65
CA ASN A 97 5.97 4.15 11.89
C ASN A 97 5.43 3.98 10.44
N LEU A 98 5.25 5.11 9.74
CA LEU A 98 4.59 5.16 8.46
C LEU A 98 5.39 4.38 7.41
N THR A 99 4.76 3.38 6.80
CA THR A 99 5.26 2.60 5.67
C THR A 99 4.27 2.62 4.52
N VAL A 100 4.70 2.26 3.33
CA VAL A 100 3.76 1.97 2.23
C VAL A 100 3.06 0.62 2.46
N GLY A 101 2.01 0.35 1.70
CA GLY A 101 1.19 -0.87 1.80
C GLY A 101 1.92 -2.12 1.32
N ALA A 102 2.63 -2.04 0.20
CA ALA A 102 3.31 -3.19 -0.38
C ALA A 102 4.50 -2.79 -1.29
N VAL A 103 5.30 -3.79 -1.64
CA VAL A 103 6.34 -3.71 -2.67
C VAL A 103 6.07 -4.81 -3.69
N CYS A 104 5.97 -4.45 -4.96
CA CYS A 104 5.76 -5.37 -6.07
C CYS A 104 7.01 -5.46 -6.94
N VAL A 105 7.50 -6.66 -7.14
CA VAL A 105 8.71 -6.96 -7.93
C VAL A 105 8.53 -8.23 -8.74
N TYR A 106 9.35 -8.43 -9.75
CA TYR A 106 9.38 -9.72 -10.44
C TYR A 106 9.70 -10.88 -9.49
N HIS A 107 9.13 -12.05 -9.77
CA HIS A 107 9.24 -13.25 -8.94
C HIS A 107 10.70 -13.61 -8.59
N ALA A 108 11.65 -13.44 -9.51
CA ALA A 108 13.07 -13.71 -9.27
C ALA A 108 13.69 -12.81 -8.18
N LEU A 109 13.09 -11.67 -7.86
CA LEU A 109 13.59 -10.70 -6.89
C LEU A 109 12.77 -10.66 -5.58
N VAL A 110 11.74 -11.51 -5.46
CA VAL A 110 10.88 -11.58 -4.27
C VAL A 110 11.68 -11.93 -3.02
N GLU A 111 12.62 -12.87 -3.11
CA GLU A 111 13.46 -13.23 -1.96
C GLU A 111 14.34 -12.06 -1.49
N THR A 112 14.89 -11.28 -2.44
CA THR A 112 15.66 -10.08 -2.15
C THR A 112 14.81 -9.02 -1.44
N ALA A 113 13.60 -8.79 -1.93
CA ALA A 113 12.65 -7.86 -1.33
C ALA A 113 12.25 -8.30 0.08
N ALA A 114 11.90 -9.57 0.26
CA ALA A 114 11.51 -10.13 1.55
C ALA A 114 12.64 -10.00 2.60
N LYS A 115 13.89 -10.30 2.21
CA LYS A 115 15.05 -10.11 3.09
C LYS A 115 15.24 -8.63 3.46
N ALA A 116 15.16 -7.72 2.49
CA ALA A 116 15.34 -6.30 2.72
C ALA A 116 14.28 -5.71 3.66
N LEU A 117 13.02 -6.14 3.53
CA LEU A 117 11.92 -5.71 4.40
C LEU A 117 12.04 -6.28 5.82
N LYS A 118 12.50 -7.53 5.98
CA LYS A 118 12.71 -8.16 7.31
C LYS A 118 13.88 -7.54 8.07
N LEU A 119 14.99 -7.27 7.41
CA LEU A 119 16.20 -6.68 8.05
C LEU A 119 15.92 -5.31 8.66
N SER A 120 14.97 -4.56 8.12
CA SER A 120 14.61 -3.25 8.68
C SER A 120 13.72 -3.35 9.92
N LEU A 121 13.06 -4.48 10.15
CA LEU A 121 12.25 -4.73 11.37
C LEU A 121 13.10 -5.16 12.57
N ILE A 122 14.37 -5.54 12.35
CA ILE A 122 15.30 -6.00 13.40
C ILE A 122 16.01 -4.82 14.11
N HIS A 123 15.91 -3.61 13.56
CA HIS A 123 16.53 -2.39 14.12
C HIS A 123 15.53 -1.46 14.83
N ILE A 124 14.42 -2.00 15.30
CA ILE A 124 13.49 -1.28 16.19
C ILE A 124 13.63 -1.82 17.60
#